data_dbac08af4e898f7047186128fdc8b553
#
_entry.id   dbac08af4e898f7047186128fdc8b553
#
_cell.length_a   1.000
_cell.length_b   1.000
_cell.length_c   1.000
_cell.angle_alpha   90.00
_cell.angle_beta   90.00
_cell.angle_gamma   90.00
#
_symmetry.space_group_name_H-M   'P 1'
#
loop_
_entity.id
_entity.type
_entity.pdbx_description
1 polymer ?
#
loop_
_entity_poly.entity_id
_entity_poly.type
_entity_poly.pdbx_seq_one_letter_code
_entity_poly.pdbx_strand_id
1 'polypeptide(L)'
;MVYNYNKKDSYYSHGYIVPFISLYFAWKKRGELMHAPRKPAVLGLWIIALSCLVVVIGDFLEFLIIQQLAIVSVLTGIVLAIWGKAHARILWFPLAFLLFMIPMPGSITHALVLHVKILAIDCTVWVARLFSLPMLRDGSYIAFGNDRLLVGEVCGGLRSLIALLALGAVIGYMSKASNWARLSVFLVSAPVAIFANVARIFFLCIVGYIWGSSAASGKVHDISGIAIYAVAAIALSCIEILFRVMGSRQTAGDPGGTQ
;
A
#
# COMPACT_ATOMS: atom_id res chain seq x y z
N MET A 1 -9.42 15.93 -7.52
CA MET A 1 -8.67 15.10 -6.56
C MET A 1 -9.37 14.99 -5.20
N VAL A 2 -9.71 16.10 -4.54
CA VAL A 2 -10.38 16.15 -3.21
C VAL A 2 -11.70 15.38 -3.17
N TYR A 3 -12.47 15.39 -4.25
CA TYR A 3 -13.79 14.73 -4.33
C TYR A 3 -13.72 13.19 -4.14
N ASN A 4 -12.67 12.52 -4.61
CA ASN A 4 -12.54 11.06 -4.47
C ASN A 4 -12.10 10.61 -3.08
N TYR A 5 -11.48 11.50 -2.28
CA TYR A 5 -11.07 11.19 -0.91
C TYR A 5 -12.20 11.35 0.10
N ASN A 6 -13.18 12.24 -0.17
CA ASN A 6 -14.26 12.57 0.76
C ASN A 6 -15.47 11.62 0.70
N LYS A 7 -15.53 10.69 -0.26
CA LYS A 7 -16.57 9.66 -0.25
C LYS A 7 -16.33 8.73 0.94
N LYS A 8 -17.39 8.46 1.73
CA LYS A 8 -17.38 7.54 2.88
C LYS A 8 -16.73 6.18 2.56
N ASP A 9 -16.76 5.76 1.29
CA ASP A 9 -16.24 4.49 0.77
C ASP A 9 -14.95 4.65 -0.05
N SER A 10 -14.20 5.75 0.15
CA SER A 10 -12.95 5.96 -0.59
C SER A 10 -11.87 4.95 -0.19
N TYR A 11 -11.37 4.19 -1.16
CA TYR A 11 -10.24 3.25 -0.99
C TYR A 11 -8.92 3.97 -0.68
N TYR A 12 -8.85 5.28 -0.92
CA TYR A 12 -7.64 6.11 -0.84
C TYR A 12 -7.65 7.09 0.33
N SER A 13 -8.41 6.81 1.39
CA SER A 13 -8.46 7.67 2.59
C SER A 13 -7.08 7.90 3.23
N HIS A 14 -6.14 6.95 3.08
CA HIS A 14 -4.73 7.11 3.48
C HIS A 14 -3.96 8.11 2.61
N GLY A 15 -4.46 8.47 1.43
CA GLY A 15 -3.80 9.39 0.50
C GLY A 15 -3.53 10.77 1.08
N TYR A 16 -4.34 11.23 2.05
CA TYR A 16 -4.08 12.50 2.75
C TYR A 16 -2.81 12.47 3.60
N ILE A 17 -2.43 11.31 4.13
CA ILE A 17 -1.26 11.15 5.01
C ILE A 17 0.03 11.02 4.20
N VAL A 18 -0.05 10.53 2.96
CA VAL A 18 1.11 10.27 2.10
C VAL A 18 2.00 11.49 1.88
N PRO A 19 1.48 12.70 1.57
CA PRO A 19 2.32 13.90 1.41
C PRO A 19 3.07 14.26 2.69
N PHE A 20 2.45 14.10 3.86
CA PHE A 20 3.08 14.40 5.15
C PHE A 20 4.22 13.41 5.46
N ILE A 21 4.02 12.12 5.17
CA ILE A 21 5.06 11.08 5.32
C ILE A 21 6.21 11.37 4.34
N SER A 22 5.89 11.69 3.08
CA SER A 22 6.89 12.07 2.07
C SER A 22 7.71 13.28 2.53
N LEU A 23 7.05 14.33 3.01
CA LEU A 23 7.70 15.54 3.53
C LEU A 23 8.58 15.24 4.76
N TYR A 24 8.10 14.38 5.66
CA TYR A 24 8.87 13.92 6.81
C TYR A 24 10.18 13.25 6.39
N PHE A 25 10.13 12.34 5.39
CA PHE A 25 11.34 11.69 4.88
C PHE A 25 12.27 12.64 4.14
N ALA A 26 11.73 13.59 3.38
CA ALA A 26 12.52 14.65 2.77
C ALA A 26 13.21 15.51 3.83
N TRP A 27 12.49 15.90 4.88
CA TRP A 27 13.03 16.66 6.00
C TRP A 27 14.10 15.89 6.78
N LYS A 28 13.91 14.59 6.99
CA LYS A 28 14.90 13.71 7.63
C LYS A 28 16.22 13.67 6.86
N LYS A 29 16.17 13.86 5.54
CA LYS A 29 17.34 13.92 4.64
C LYS A 29 17.93 15.33 4.48
N ARG A 30 17.47 16.33 5.23
CA ARG A 30 17.92 17.71 5.10
C ARG A 30 19.44 17.89 5.23
N GLY A 31 20.09 17.11 6.12
CA GLY A 31 21.56 17.16 6.27
C GLY A 31 22.29 16.71 5.00
N GLU A 32 21.84 15.60 4.38
CA GLU A 32 22.40 15.12 3.11
C GLU A 32 22.14 16.14 1.98
N LEU A 33 20.96 16.74 1.95
CA LEU A 33 20.57 17.74 0.96
C LEU A 33 21.42 19.02 1.06
N MET A 34 21.75 19.47 2.27
CA MET A 34 22.56 20.68 2.48
C MET A 34 24.00 20.51 1.98
N HIS A 35 24.54 19.31 2.05
CA HIS A 35 25.93 19.00 1.62
C HIS A 35 26.01 18.49 0.17
N ALA A 36 24.88 18.22 -0.47
CA ALA A 36 24.85 17.72 -1.84
C ALA A 36 25.24 18.82 -2.85
N PRO A 37 26.03 18.50 -3.89
CA PRO A 37 26.40 19.48 -4.91
C PRO A 37 25.16 19.90 -5.72
N ARG A 38 24.93 21.20 -5.81
CA ARG A 38 23.88 21.79 -6.65
C ARG A 38 24.38 21.90 -8.08
N LYS A 39 23.93 21.01 -8.94
CA LYS A 39 24.23 21.01 -10.38
C LYS A 39 22.93 20.94 -11.16
N PRO A 40 22.28 22.10 -11.43
CA PRO A 40 21.04 22.16 -12.21
C PRO A 40 21.18 21.33 -13.49
N ALA A 41 20.11 20.61 -13.84
CA ALA A 41 20.10 19.74 -15.01
C ALA A 41 18.99 20.14 -15.98
N VAL A 42 19.34 20.42 -17.22
CA VAL A 42 18.40 20.75 -18.30
C VAL A 42 17.35 19.64 -18.49
N LEU A 43 17.72 18.39 -18.19
CA LEU A 43 16.77 17.25 -18.18
C LEU A 43 15.53 17.53 -17.32
N GLY A 44 15.67 18.28 -16.20
CA GLY A 44 14.54 18.65 -15.37
C GLY A 44 13.52 19.51 -16.11
N LEU A 45 13.97 20.45 -16.95
CA LEU A 45 13.09 21.31 -17.75
C LEU A 45 12.33 20.49 -18.79
N TRP A 46 13.00 19.53 -19.44
CA TRP A 46 12.33 18.62 -20.40
C TRP A 46 11.27 17.74 -19.70
N ILE A 47 11.57 17.24 -18.49
CA ILE A 47 10.58 16.48 -17.71
C ILE A 47 9.38 17.36 -17.37
N ILE A 48 9.59 18.61 -16.94
CA ILE A 48 8.49 19.54 -16.65
C ILE A 48 7.66 19.80 -17.91
N ALA A 49 8.31 20.17 -19.03
CA ALA A 49 7.64 20.48 -20.28
C ALA A 49 6.80 19.27 -20.78
N LEU A 50 7.40 18.06 -20.77
CA LEU A 50 6.69 16.84 -21.14
C LEU A 50 5.53 16.53 -20.19
N SER A 51 5.72 16.70 -18.90
CA SER A 51 4.66 16.48 -17.90
C SER A 51 3.51 17.48 -18.09
N CYS A 52 3.79 18.75 -18.36
CA CYS A 52 2.76 19.74 -18.67
C CYS A 52 1.98 19.37 -19.95
N LEU A 53 2.68 18.92 -21.00
CA LEU A 53 2.04 18.44 -22.21
C LEU A 53 1.13 17.22 -21.93
N VAL A 54 1.61 16.29 -21.09
CA VAL A 54 0.85 15.10 -20.67
C VAL A 54 -0.39 15.48 -19.85
N VAL A 55 -0.32 16.52 -19.02
CA VAL A 55 -1.50 17.05 -18.31
C VAL A 55 -2.54 17.57 -19.30
N VAL A 56 -2.12 18.38 -20.27
CA VAL A 56 -3.05 18.95 -21.27
C VAL A 56 -3.70 17.84 -22.13
N ILE A 57 -2.90 16.90 -22.60
CA ILE A 57 -3.43 15.74 -23.35
C ILE A 57 -4.34 14.87 -22.49
N GLY A 58 -3.94 14.61 -21.25
CA GLY A 58 -4.72 13.82 -20.29
C GLY A 58 -6.05 14.47 -19.93
N ASP A 59 -6.10 15.81 -19.89
CA ASP A 59 -7.35 16.56 -19.68
C ASP A 59 -8.27 16.43 -20.88
N PHE A 60 -7.73 16.60 -22.08
CA PHE A 60 -8.47 16.44 -23.32
C PHE A 60 -9.03 15.01 -23.51
N LEU A 61 -8.30 14.00 -23.06
CA LEU A 61 -8.70 12.57 -23.17
C LEU A 61 -9.44 12.07 -21.93
N GLU A 62 -9.69 12.94 -20.92
CA GLU A 62 -10.33 12.59 -19.64
C GLU A 62 -9.60 11.49 -18.83
N PHE A 63 -8.30 11.29 -19.07
CA PHE A 63 -7.46 10.32 -18.35
C PHE A 63 -6.86 10.87 -17.07
N LEU A 64 -7.65 10.91 -16.00
CA LEU A 64 -7.26 11.46 -14.68
C LEU A 64 -5.97 10.86 -14.09
N ILE A 65 -5.72 9.56 -14.29
CA ILE A 65 -4.51 8.91 -13.75
C ILE A 65 -3.23 9.49 -14.36
N ILE A 66 -3.26 9.80 -15.64
CA ILE A 66 -2.11 10.34 -16.36
C ILE A 66 -1.78 11.74 -15.84
N GLN A 67 -2.81 12.57 -15.60
CA GLN A 67 -2.65 13.90 -15.00
C GLN A 67 -2.04 13.83 -13.60
N GLN A 68 -2.48 12.87 -12.79
CA GLN A 68 -1.99 12.69 -11.41
C GLN A 68 -0.53 12.19 -11.37
N LEU A 69 -0.16 11.27 -12.26
CA LEU A 69 1.23 10.83 -12.44
C LEU A 69 2.13 11.99 -12.90
N ALA A 70 1.62 12.86 -13.75
CA ALA A 70 2.34 14.04 -14.21
C ALA A 70 2.68 15.00 -13.08
N ILE A 71 1.85 15.13 -12.03
CA ILE A 71 2.15 15.96 -10.85
C ILE A 71 3.44 15.48 -10.16
N VAL A 72 3.59 14.17 -9.94
CA VAL A 72 4.80 13.60 -9.32
C VAL A 72 6.01 13.80 -10.24
N SER A 73 5.80 13.67 -11.57
CA SER A 73 6.84 13.92 -12.57
C SER A 73 7.28 15.39 -12.59
N VAL A 74 6.35 16.34 -12.51
CA VAL A 74 6.66 17.79 -12.39
C VAL A 74 7.49 18.06 -11.13
N LEU A 75 7.11 17.52 -9.97
CA LEU A 75 7.88 17.69 -8.73
C LEU A 75 9.31 17.15 -8.89
N THR A 76 9.44 15.98 -9.51
CA THR A 76 10.76 15.39 -9.82
C THR A 76 11.56 16.27 -10.77
N GLY A 77 10.90 16.80 -11.80
CA GLY A 77 11.48 17.72 -12.76
C GLY A 77 11.97 19.03 -12.12
N ILE A 78 11.20 19.60 -11.19
CA ILE A 78 11.58 20.80 -10.43
C ILE A 78 12.84 20.52 -9.60
N VAL A 79 12.89 19.40 -8.88
CA VAL A 79 14.07 19.01 -8.10
C VAL A 79 15.31 18.88 -9.01
N LEU A 80 15.16 18.25 -10.17
CA LEU A 80 16.25 18.09 -11.15
C LEU A 80 16.69 19.42 -11.76
N ALA A 81 15.74 20.30 -12.11
CA ALA A 81 16.02 21.58 -12.75
C ALA A 81 16.73 22.55 -11.81
N ILE A 82 16.35 22.59 -10.52
CA ILE A 82 16.87 23.57 -9.56
C ILE A 82 18.12 23.02 -8.84
N TRP A 83 18.05 21.78 -8.34
CA TRP A 83 19.12 21.21 -7.49
C TRP A 83 19.94 20.12 -8.17
N GLY A 84 19.42 19.51 -9.24
CA GLY A 84 20.13 18.53 -10.06
C GLY A 84 20.02 17.08 -9.56
N LYS A 85 20.75 16.20 -10.25
CA LYS A 85 20.66 14.74 -10.10
C LYS A 85 21.00 14.24 -8.68
N ALA A 86 21.93 14.90 -7.98
CA ALA A 86 22.33 14.49 -6.62
C ALA A 86 21.15 14.60 -5.65
N HIS A 87 20.43 15.72 -5.68
CA HIS A 87 19.24 15.95 -4.84
C HIS A 87 18.08 15.03 -5.24
N ALA A 88 17.84 14.82 -6.53
CA ALA A 88 16.82 13.89 -6.99
C ALA A 88 17.09 12.45 -6.51
N ARG A 89 18.36 12.02 -6.49
CA ARG A 89 18.77 10.72 -5.95
C ARG A 89 18.54 10.60 -4.44
N ILE A 90 18.77 11.67 -3.67
CA ILE A 90 18.49 11.69 -2.23
C ILE A 90 16.98 11.65 -1.97
N LEU A 91 16.20 12.37 -2.78
CA LEU A 91 14.75 12.48 -2.65
C LEU A 91 13.96 11.41 -3.43
N TRP A 92 14.63 10.39 -4.00
CA TRP A 92 13.94 9.40 -4.84
C TRP A 92 12.77 8.72 -4.13
N PHE A 93 12.98 8.34 -2.84
CA PHE A 93 11.93 7.66 -2.07
C PHE A 93 10.77 8.60 -1.70
N PRO A 94 10.97 9.78 -1.11
CA PRO A 94 9.89 10.75 -0.91
C PRO A 94 9.08 11.02 -2.16
N LEU A 95 9.73 11.20 -3.32
CA LEU A 95 9.04 11.45 -4.60
C LEU A 95 8.27 10.21 -5.07
N ALA A 96 8.88 9.03 -5.04
CA ALA A 96 8.21 7.79 -5.42
C ALA A 96 7.05 7.45 -4.46
N PHE A 97 7.19 7.75 -3.17
CA PHE A 97 6.14 7.49 -2.17
C PHE A 97 4.86 8.28 -2.45
N LEU A 98 4.94 9.45 -3.10
CA LEU A 98 3.77 10.20 -3.53
C LEU A 98 2.87 9.42 -4.51
N LEU A 99 3.38 8.40 -5.19
CA LEU A 99 2.57 7.55 -6.05
C LEU A 99 1.45 6.82 -5.28
N PHE A 100 1.63 6.56 -3.98
CA PHE A 100 0.59 5.94 -3.16
C PHE A 100 -0.63 6.84 -2.90
N MET A 101 -0.53 8.14 -3.16
CA MET A 101 -1.69 9.03 -3.06
C MET A 101 -2.51 9.08 -4.34
N ILE A 102 -2.03 8.51 -5.45
CA ILE A 102 -2.69 8.58 -6.76
C ILE A 102 -3.79 7.52 -6.81
N PRO A 103 -5.08 7.91 -6.92
CA PRO A 103 -6.16 6.96 -7.08
C PRO A 103 -6.12 6.32 -8.47
N MET A 104 -6.27 4.99 -8.50
CA MET A 104 -6.42 4.25 -9.75
C MET A 104 -7.74 4.59 -10.45
N PRO A 105 -7.82 4.46 -11.78
CA PRO A 105 -9.09 4.59 -12.50
C PRO A 105 -10.15 3.68 -11.93
N GLY A 106 -11.42 4.15 -11.93
CA GLY A 106 -12.53 3.43 -11.34
C GLY A 106 -12.69 2.00 -11.91
N SER A 107 -12.52 1.83 -13.22
CA SER A 107 -12.58 0.52 -13.89
C SER A 107 -11.55 -0.48 -13.32
N ILE A 108 -10.30 -0.05 -13.15
CA ILE A 108 -9.24 -0.89 -12.57
C ILE A 108 -9.51 -1.14 -11.08
N THR A 109 -9.91 -0.09 -10.36
CA THR A 109 -10.25 -0.20 -8.92
C THR A 109 -11.37 -1.21 -8.69
N HIS A 110 -12.48 -1.12 -9.46
CA HIS A 110 -13.60 -2.06 -9.33
C HIS A 110 -13.19 -3.50 -9.67
N ALA A 111 -12.41 -3.70 -10.74
CA ALA A 111 -11.93 -5.03 -11.10
C ALA A 111 -11.04 -5.61 -9.98
N LEU A 112 -10.08 -4.84 -9.46
CA LEU A 112 -9.20 -5.27 -8.36
C LEU A 112 -9.99 -5.57 -7.09
N VAL A 113 -10.93 -4.69 -6.70
CA VAL A 113 -11.81 -4.90 -5.54
C VAL A 113 -12.56 -6.22 -5.67
N LEU A 114 -13.13 -6.49 -6.85
CA LEU A 114 -13.88 -7.71 -7.09
C LEU A 114 -12.99 -8.95 -6.95
N HIS A 115 -11.81 -8.96 -7.60
CA HIS A 115 -10.91 -10.12 -7.54
C HIS A 115 -10.36 -10.35 -6.13
N VAL A 116 -9.90 -9.30 -5.43
CA VAL A 116 -9.39 -9.43 -4.05
C VAL A 116 -10.51 -9.86 -3.10
N LYS A 117 -11.72 -9.35 -3.28
CA LYS A 117 -12.89 -9.73 -2.48
C LYS A 117 -13.26 -11.21 -2.69
N ILE A 118 -13.34 -11.66 -3.94
CA ILE A 118 -13.65 -13.05 -4.27
C ILE A 118 -12.59 -13.98 -3.68
N LEU A 119 -11.30 -13.68 -3.89
CA LEU A 119 -10.20 -14.43 -3.32
C LEU A 119 -10.31 -14.51 -1.79
N ALA A 120 -10.60 -13.39 -1.12
CA ALA A 120 -10.72 -13.36 0.33
C ALA A 120 -11.91 -14.18 0.83
N ILE A 121 -13.07 -14.15 0.14
CA ILE A 121 -14.24 -14.97 0.46
C ILE A 121 -13.92 -16.46 0.29
N ASP A 122 -13.32 -16.83 -0.85
CA ASP A 122 -13.00 -18.25 -1.13
C ASP A 122 -11.99 -18.80 -0.12
N CYS A 123 -10.94 -18.04 0.21
CA CYS A 123 -9.99 -18.40 1.26
C CYS A 123 -10.67 -18.52 2.63
N THR A 124 -11.59 -17.59 2.97
CA THR A 124 -12.33 -17.63 4.23
C THR A 124 -13.19 -18.87 4.34
N VAL A 125 -13.94 -19.20 3.28
CA VAL A 125 -14.77 -20.42 3.24
C VAL A 125 -13.92 -21.67 3.29
N TRP A 126 -12.77 -21.69 2.62
CA TRP A 126 -11.82 -22.79 2.70
C TRP A 126 -11.29 -23.00 4.11
N VAL A 127 -10.88 -21.92 4.79
CA VAL A 127 -10.45 -21.95 6.21
C VAL A 127 -11.61 -22.44 7.10
N ALA A 128 -12.83 -21.95 6.91
CA ALA A 128 -13.99 -22.36 7.67
C ALA A 128 -14.26 -23.86 7.58
N ARG A 129 -14.08 -24.45 6.39
CA ARG A 129 -14.19 -25.90 6.17
C ARG A 129 -13.17 -26.71 6.96
N LEU A 130 -11.93 -26.20 7.13
CA LEU A 130 -10.91 -26.87 7.97
C LEU A 130 -11.34 -26.98 9.43
N PHE A 131 -12.16 -26.03 9.91
CA PHE A 131 -12.74 -26.05 11.26
C PHE A 131 -14.15 -26.68 11.30
N SER A 132 -14.57 -27.37 10.22
CA SER A 132 -15.90 -27.99 10.10
C SER A 132 -17.08 -27.01 10.31
N LEU A 133 -16.87 -25.73 10.03
CA LEU A 133 -17.91 -24.71 10.11
C LEU A 133 -18.76 -24.74 8.82
N PRO A 134 -20.11 -24.77 8.91
CA PRO A 134 -21.00 -24.85 7.77
C PRO A 134 -21.13 -23.47 7.09
N MET A 135 -20.07 -23.00 6.44
CA MET A 135 -20.03 -21.74 5.72
C MET A 135 -19.96 -21.99 4.21
N LEU A 136 -20.79 -21.29 3.46
CA LEU A 136 -20.86 -21.39 2.01
C LEU A 136 -20.78 -19.99 1.39
N ARG A 137 -20.15 -19.89 0.22
CA ARG A 137 -20.14 -18.68 -0.57
C ARG A 137 -21.44 -18.57 -1.37
N ASP A 138 -22.10 -17.42 -1.28
CA ASP A 138 -23.22 -17.01 -2.11
C ASP A 138 -22.93 -15.63 -2.73
N GLY A 139 -22.26 -15.62 -3.88
CA GLY A 139 -21.82 -14.41 -4.54
C GLY A 139 -20.85 -13.59 -3.68
N SER A 140 -21.26 -12.42 -3.23
CA SER A 140 -20.56 -11.52 -2.30
C SER A 140 -20.92 -11.76 -0.83
N TYR A 141 -21.78 -12.73 -0.54
CA TYR A 141 -22.16 -13.12 0.81
C TYR A 141 -21.45 -14.40 1.23
N ILE A 142 -21.24 -14.56 2.53
CA ILE A 142 -20.92 -15.82 3.16
C ILE A 142 -22.16 -16.23 3.97
N ALA A 143 -22.79 -17.32 3.57
CA ALA A 143 -23.93 -17.90 4.25
C ALA A 143 -23.47 -18.86 5.35
N PHE A 144 -24.09 -18.80 6.52
CA PHE A 144 -23.85 -19.69 7.67
C PHE A 144 -25.14 -19.90 8.44
N GLY A 145 -25.55 -21.17 8.61
CA GLY A 145 -26.83 -21.48 9.22
C GLY A 145 -28.01 -20.83 8.48
N ASN A 146 -28.85 -20.10 9.19
CA ASN A 146 -29.98 -19.36 8.64
C ASN A 146 -29.66 -17.88 8.35
N ASP A 147 -28.43 -17.47 8.46
CA ASP A 147 -27.99 -16.08 8.33
C ASP A 147 -26.89 -15.93 7.25
N ARG A 148 -26.60 -14.69 6.87
CA ARG A 148 -25.57 -14.39 5.86
C ARG A 148 -24.87 -13.07 6.18
N LEU A 149 -23.56 -13.02 5.94
CA LEU A 149 -22.73 -11.84 6.06
C LEU A 149 -22.40 -11.29 4.67
N LEU A 150 -22.74 -10.02 4.43
CA LEU A 150 -22.30 -9.32 3.22
C LEU A 150 -20.85 -8.92 3.37
N VAL A 151 -19.99 -9.42 2.51
CA VAL A 151 -18.63 -8.91 2.36
C VAL A 151 -18.70 -7.68 1.45
N GLY A 152 -18.90 -6.52 2.07
CA GLY A 152 -19.02 -5.24 1.39
C GLY A 152 -17.71 -4.79 0.73
N GLU A 153 -17.77 -3.69 -0.03
CA GLU A 153 -16.59 -3.11 -0.69
C GLU A 153 -15.51 -2.70 0.32
N VAL A 154 -15.90 -2.24 1.51
CA VAL A 154 -14.97 -1.85 2.59
C VAL A 154 -14.20 -3.07 3.13
N CYS A 155 -14.82 -4.26 3.12
CA CYS A 155 -14.20 -5.53 3.50
C CYS A 155 -13.49 -6.21 2.31
N GLY A 156 -13.58 -5.65 1.10
CA GLY A 156 -12.99 -6.19 -0.13
C GLY A 156 -11.45 -6.22 -0.15
N GLY A 157 -10.80 -5.67 0.89
CA GLY A 157 -9.36 -5.80 1.10
C GLY A 157 -8.49 -4.82 0.30
N LEU A 158 -8.99 -4.13 -0.72
CA LEU A 158 -8.15 -3.22 -1.53
C LEU A 158 -7.60 -2.05 -0.70
N ARG A 159 -8.41 -1.45 0.19
CA ARG A 159 -7.96 -0.37 1.10
C ARG A 159 -6.81 -0.85 1.98
N SER A 160 -6.95 -2.05 2.56
CA SER A 160 -5.92 -2.67 3.39
C SER A 160 -4.68 -3.01 2.59
N LEU A 161 -4.84 -3.53 1.38
CA LEU A 161 -3.75 -3.87 0.50
C LEU A 161 -2.88 -2.64 0.20
N ILE A 162 -3.49 -1.54 -0.26
CA ILE A 162 -2.75 -0.32 -0.60
C ILE A 162 -2.08 0.29 0.64
N ALA A 163 -2.79 0.34 1.78
CA ALA A 163 -2.24 0.88 3.02
C ALA A 163 -1.07 0.05 3.56
N LEU A 164 -1.15 -1.29 3.50
CA LEU A 164 -0.06 -2.17 3.93
C LEU A 164 1.10 -2.20 2.94
N LEU A 165 0.84 -2.04 1.64
CA LEU A 165 1.90 -1.81 0.65
C LEU A 165 2.66 -0.52 0.93
N ALA A 166 1.95 0.58 1.22
CA ALA A 166 2.58 1.84 1.60
C ALA A 166 3.40 1.71 2.89
N LEU A 167 2.86 1.00 3.90
CA LEU A 167 3.58 0.69 5.13
C LEU A 167 4.81 -0.18 4.88
N GLY A 168 4.69 -1.22 4.05
CA GLY A 168 5.81 -2.08 3.63
C GLY A 168 6.91 -1.29 2.92
N ALA A 169 6.54 -0.31 2.07
CA ALA A 169 7.48 0.59 1.44
C ALA A 169 8.23 1.45 2.46
N VAL A 170 7.53 1.98 3.47
CA VAL A 170 8.14 2.76 4.56
C VAL A 170 9.09 1.89 5.40
N ILE A 171 8.64 0.71 5.84
CA ILE A 171 9.46 -0.21 6.65
C ILE A 171 10.70 -0.63 5.84
N GLY A 172 10.54 -1.04 4.59
CA GLY A 172 11.64 -1.41 3.71
C GLY A 172 12.64 -0.27 3.50
N TYR A 173 12.16 0.96 3.29
CA TYR A 173 13.02 2.13 3.15
C TYR A 173 13.80 2.46 4.43
N MET A 174 13.17 2.31 5.60
CA MET A 174 13.80 2.57 6.90
C MET A 174 14.77 1.45 7.33
N SER A 175 14.64 0.27 6.77
CA SER A 175 15.48 -0.87 7.09
C SER A 175 16.95 -0.61 6.72
N LYS A 176 17.84 -1.10 7.58
CA LYS A 176 19.30 -1.14 7.32
C LYS A 176 19.74 -2.42 6.58
N ALA A 177 18.80 -3.24 6.15
CA ALA A 177 19.05 -4.47 5.42
C ALA A 177 19.52 -4.21 3.97
N SER A 178 19.93 -5.27 3.27
CA SER A 178 20.30 -5.22 1.85
C SER A 178 19.13 -4.72 0.98
N ASN A 179 19.42 -4.24 -0.22
CA ASN A 179 18.38 -3.76 -1.15
C ASN A 179 17.37 -4.86 -1.51
N TRP A 180 17.82 -6.11 -1.62
CA TRP A 180 16.95 -7.26 -1.84
C TRP A 180 16.00 -7.50 -0.67
N ALA A 181 16.49 -7.44 0.57
CA ALA A 181 15.65 -7.58 1.75
C ALA A 181 14.62 -6.45 1.85
N ARG A 182 14.98 -5.21 1.53
CA ARG A 182 14.04 -4.07 1.47
C ARG A 182 12.93 -4.29 0.45
N LEU A 183 13.30 -4.75 -0.76
CA LEU A 183 12.34 -5.09 -1.81
C LEU A 183 11.44 -6.25 -1.38
N SER A 184 12.01 -7.28 -0.73
CA SER A 184 11.25 -8.43 -0.22
C SER A 184 10.21 -8.01 0.81
N VAL A 185 10.52 -7.11 1.75
CA VAL A 185 9.55 -6.58 2.73
C VAL A 185 8.38 -5.88 2.01
N PHE A 186 8.69 -5.08 1.00
CA PHE A 186 7.66 -4.42 0.19
C PHE A 186 6.77 -5.44 -0.55
N LEU A 187 7.36 -6.44 -1.21
CA LEU A 187 6.61 -7.46 -1.95
C LEU A 187 5.77 -8.34 -1.03
N VAL A 188 6.33 -8.76 0.12
CA VAL A 188 5.63 -9.59 1.11
C VAL A 188 4.49 -8.84 1.79
N SER A 189 4.48 -7.51 1.77
CA SER A 189 3.36 -6.75 2.32
C SER A 189 2.03 -7.02 1.59
N ALA A 190 2.05 -7.39 0.29
CA ALA A 190 0.84 -7.76 -0.44
C ALA A 190 0.20 -9.07 0.07
N PRO A 191 0.90 -10.21 0.14
CA PRO A 191 0.31 -11.41 0.74
C PRO A 191 -0.07 -11.22 2.22
N VAL A 192 0.73 -10.50 3.01
CA VAL A 192 0.36 -10.19 4.41
C VAL A 192 -0.97 -9.44 4.47
N ALA A 193 -1.20 -8.46 3.57
CA ALA A 193 -2.46 -7.74 3.50
C ALA A 193 -3.64 -8.64 3.15
N ILE A 194 -3.45 -9.56 2.20
CA ILE A 194 -4.49 -10.53 1.81
C ILE A 194 -4.81 -11.46 2.98
N PHE A 195 -3.80 -12.06 3.63
CA PHE A 195 -4.00 -12.93 4.79
C PHE A 195 -4.67 -12.20 5.95
N ALA A 196 -4.27 -10.96 6.24
CA ALA A 196 -4.89 -10.13 7.26
C ALA A 196 -6.38 -9.91 6.94
N ASN A 197 -6.73 -9.63 5.69
CA ASN A 197 -8.11 -9.43 5.28
C ASN A 197 -8.93 -10.73 5.39
N VAL A 198 -8.37 -11.88 4.98
CA VAL A 198 -9.01 -13.20 5.15
C VAL A 198 -9.27 -13.48 6.63
N ALA A 199 -8.28 -13.27 7.50
CA ALA A 199 -8.43 -13.45 8.94
C ALA A 199 -9.52 -12.54 9.53
N ARG A 200 -9.63 -11.29 9.06
CA ARG A 200 -10.69 -10.36 9.45
C ARG A 200 -12.07 -10.86 9.06
N ILE A 201 -12.25 -11.27 7.78
CA ILE A 201 -13.53 -11.76 7.30
C ILE A 201 -13.90 -13.04 8.06
N PHE A 202 -12.96 -13.95 8.27
CA PHE A 202 -13.17 -15.17 9.04
C PHE A 202 -13.61 -14.87 10.48
N PHE A 203 -12.95 -13.93 11.16
CA PHE A 203 -13.33 -13.48 12.49
C PHE A 203 -14.77 -12.93 12.50
N LEU A 204 -15.13 -12.06 11.54
CA LEU A 204 -16.48 -11.50 11.44
C LEU A 204 -17.52 -12.59 11.13
N CYS A 205 -17.17 -13.61 10.35
CA CYS A 205 -18.05 -14.76 10.13
C CYS A 205 -18.29 -15.57 11.40
N ILE A 206 -17.25 -15.78 12.24
CA ILE A 206 -17.40 -16.45 13.54
C ILE A 206 -18.32 -15.64 14.46
N VAL A 207 -18.08 -14.32 14.56
CA VAL A 207 -18.95 -13.43 15.36
C VAL A 207 -20.39 -13.49 14.86
N GLY A 208 -20.60 -13.45 13.54
CA GLY A 208 -21.92 -13.54 12.92
C GLY A 208 -22.57 -14.92 13.15
N TYR A 209 -21.83 -16.00 13.12
CA TYR A 209 -22.32 -17.35 13.37
C TYR A 209 -22.77 -17.57 14.82
N ILE A 210 -22.06 -16.97 15.80
CA ILE A 210 -22.36 -17.16 17.23
C ILE A 210 -23.44 -16.18 17.73
N TRP A 211 -23.36 -14.90 17.31
CA TRP A 211 -24.19 -13.81 17.86
C TRP A 211 -25.12 -13.16 16.82
N GLY A 212 -25.18 -13.70 15.60
CA GLY A 212 -25.98 -13.18 14.49
C GLY A 212 -25.23 -12.14 13.64
N SER A 213 -25.65 -11.98 12.38
CA SER A 213 -24.99 -11.10 11.39
C SER A 213 -24.98 -9.63 11.82
N SER A 214 -25.97 -9.18 12.59
CA SER A 214 -26.03 -7.83 13.16
C SER A 214 -24.88 -7.52 14.12
N ALA A 215 -24.41 -8.52 14.88
CA ALA A 215 -23.28 -8.38 15.81
C ALA A 215 -21.94 -8.23 15.07
N ALA A 216 -21.79 -8.85 13.89
CA ALA A 216 -20.60 -8.74 13.06
C ALA A 216 -20.49 -7.38 12.33
N SER A 217 -21.51 -6.53 12.41
CA SER A 217 -21.57 -5.21 11.79
C SER A 217 -21.27 -4.07 12.78
N GLY A 218 -21.19 -2.84 12.30
CA GLY A 218 -21.00 -1.66 13.14
C GLY A 218 -19.65 -1.65 13.87
N LYS A 219 -19.65 -1.46 15.18
CA LYS A 219 -18.44 -1.28 16.00
C LYS A 219 -17.46 -2.47 15.93
N VAL A 220 -17.97 -3.69 15.91
CA VAL A 220 -17.12 -4.91 15.81
C VAL A 220 -16.40 -4.93 14.49
N HIS A 221 -17.07 -4.59 13.41
CA HIS A 221 -16.48 -4.46 12.09
C HIS A 221 -15.35 -3.40 12.06
N ASP A 222 -15.57 -2.23 12.68
CA ASP A 222 -14.60 -1.14 12.66
C ASP A 222 -13.38 -1.47 13.53
N ILE A 223 -13.60 -1.98 14.75
CA ILE A 223 -12.54 -2.38 15.67
C ILE A 223 -11.70 -3.52 15.08
N SER A 224 -12.34 -4.54 14.49
CA SER A 224 -11.63 -5.65 13.83
C SER A 224 -10.71 -5.15 12.71
N GLY A 225 -11.13 -4.11 11.97
CA GLY A 225 -10.30 -3.47 10.97
C GLY A 225 -9.02 -2.89 11.57
N ILE A 226 -9.13 -2.08 12.62
CA ILE A 226 -7.97 -1.45 13.29
C ILE A 226 -7.06 -2.52 13.88
N ALA A 227 -7.61 -3.52 14.58
CA ALA A 227 -6.86 -4.59 15.23
C ALA A 227 -6.03 -5.39 14.20
N ILE A 228 -6.63 -5.78 13.08
CA ILE A 228 -5.93 -6.58 12.07
C ILE A 228 -4.82 -5.79 11.37
N TYR A 229 -5.01 -4.47 11.19
CA TYR A 229 -3.95 -3.60 10.67
C TYR A 229 -2.76 -3.52 11.62
N ALA A 230 -3.00 -3.42 12.93
CA ALA A 230 -1.94 -3.42 13.93
C ALA A 230 -1.16 -4.75 13.91
N VAL A 231 -1.87 -5.88 13.85
CA VAL A 231 -1.25 -7.22 13.74
C VAL A 231 -0.44 -7.35 12.46
N ALA A 232 -0.97 -6.92 11.32
CA ALA A 232 -0.26 -6.96 10.05
C ALA A 232 1.00 -6.07 10.04
N ALA A 233 0.94 -4.89 10.67
CA ALA A 233 2.08 -3.99 10.83
C ALA A 233 3.18 -4.62 11.70
N ILE A 234 2.81 -5.28 12.80
CA ILE A 234 3.73 -6.03 13.65
C ILE A 234 4.36 -7.19 12.86
N ALA A 235 3.56 -7.96 12.12
CA ALA A 235 4.05 -9.07 11.31
C ALA A 235 5.07 -8.59 10.27
N LEU A 236 4.79 -7.49 9.55
CA LEU A 236 5.74 -6.90 8.59
C LEU A 236 7.04 -6.44 9.26
N SER A 237 6.94 -5.87 10.46
CA SER A 237 8.12 -5.47 11.23
C SER A 237 8.96 -6.67 11.68
N CYS A 238 8.31 -7.76 12.10
CA CYS A 238 9.00 -9.01 12.43
C CYS A 238 9.69 -9.63 11.21
N ILE A 239 9.03 -9.62 10.04
CA ILE A 239 9.59 -10.10 8.77
C ILE A 239 10.82 -9.26 8.39
N GLU A 240 10.76 -7.93 8.55
CA GLU A 240 11.93 -7.06 8.31
C GLU A 240 13.11 -7.43 9.21
N ILE A 241 12.86 -7.59 10.51
CA ILE A 241 13.90 -8.00 11.46
C ILE A 241 14.50 -9.33 11.06
N LEU A 242 13.68 -10.31 10.67
CA LEU A 242 14.13 -11.61 10.22
C LEU A 242 15.04 -11.51 8.98
N PHE A 243 14.63 -10.78 7.95
CA PHE A 243 15.45 -10.57 6.75
C PHE A 243 16.76 -9.82 7.05
N ARG A 244 16.73 -8.87 7.97
CA ARG A 244 17.93 -8.16 8.42
C ARG A 244 18.91 -9.08 9.12
N VAL A 245 18.45 -9.94 10.03
CA VAL A 245 19.28 -10.89 10.76
C VAL A 245 19.86 -11.96 9.82
N MET A 246 19.06 -12.48 8.90
CA MET A 246 19.51 -13.46 7.90
C MET A 246 20.57 -12.86 6.98
N GLY A 247 20.38 -11.62 6.51
CA GLY A 247 21.35 -10.93 5.66
C GLY A 247 22.67 -10.64 6.37
N SER A 248 22.66 -10.33 7.67
CA SER A 248 23.88 -10.08 8.43
C SER A 248 24.70 -11.37 8.66
N ARG A 249 24.06 -12.53 8.74
CA ARG A 249 24.76 -13.83 8.88
C ARG A 249 25.48 -14.25 7.60
N GLN A 250 24.92 -13.93 6.42
CA GLN A 250 25.56 -14.25 5.14
C GLN A 250 26.84 -13.44 4.91
N THR A 251 26.88 -12.18 5.37
CA THR A 251 28.08 -11.35 5.26
C THR A 251 29.17 -11.72 6.29
N ALA A 252 28.80 -12.33 7.41
CA ALA A 252 29.74 -12.78 8.43
C ALA A 252 30.32 -14.19 8.15
N GLY A 253 29.71 -14.95 7.25
CA GLY A 253 30.10 -16.33 6.93
C GLY A 253 30.97 -16.49 5.67
N ASP A 254 31.36 -15.39 4.98
CA ASP A 254 32.28 -15.41 3.83
C ASP A 254 33.61 -14.69 4.19
N PRO A 255 34.59 -15.39 4.82
CA PRO A 255 35.91 -14.82 5.13
C PRO A 255 36.86 -14.82 3.94
N GLY A 256 36.38 -15.09 2.70
CA GLY A 256 37.24 -15.41 1.53
C GLY A 256 37.14 -14.47 0.33
N GLY A 257 36.56 -13.28 0.43
CA GLY A 257 36.40 -12.34 -0.68
C GLY A 257 37.41 -11.21 -0.73
N THR A 258 38.72 -11.48 -0.54
CA THR A 258 39.78 -10.52 -0.88
C THR A 258 40.82 -11.19 -1.75
N GLN A 259 40.67 -11.05 -3.06
CA GLN A 259 41.79 -10.92 -4.00
C GLN A 259 41.34 -10.03 -5.15
#